data_e42d2da3e901b13ecb16656e918933db
#
_entry.id   e42d2da3e901b13ecb16656e918933db
#
_cell.length_a   1.000
_cell.length_b   1.000
_cell.length_c   1.000
_cell.angle_alpha   90.00
_cell.angle_beta   90.00
_cell.angle_gamma   90.00
#
_symmetry.space_group_name_H-M   'P 1'
#
loop_
_entity.id
_entity.type
_entity.pdbx_description
1 polymer ?
#
loop_
_entity_poly.entity_id
_entity_poly.type
_entity_poly.pdbx_seq_one_letter_code
_entity_poly.pdbx_strand_id
1 'polypeptide(L)'
;RSLLGSEMCIRDRTLFFSATMSPEINRLVNRFMKDPVQITIERPTLTVPTIEQSYYEVVFSSRIEVLSRLLDTGKIKMGLVFANTKKVVDDIVDGLTARGYPVDRLHGDMPQIMRERVMDSFRKGSLRLLVATDIAARGLDVDDVDAVVNFELPRDPEDYVHRIGRTARAGRKGKAITFMGRRDFSLMSRIERFIGVKLTPEPVLTAVQVDQLRTESLVDDILERLKPDAVLPEELKEVEAAPEAMAAA
;
A
#
# COMPACT_ATOMS: atom_id res chain seq x y z
N ARG A 1 53.73 -12.98 12.09
CA ARG A 1 54.20 -12.08 11.03
C ARG A 1 53.19 -12.01 9.92
N SER A 2 52.21 -11.25 10.11
CA SER A 2 51.41 -10.54 9.08
C SER A 2 50.22 -9.86 9.78
N LEU A 3 50.60 -8.98 10.70
CA LEU A 3 49.61 -8.09 11.38
C LEU A 3 49.42 -6.77 10.63
N LEU A 4 49.94 -6.68 9.41
CA LEU A 4 49.93 -5.46 8.61
C LEU A 4 48.75 -5.41 7.60
N GLY A 5 47.90 -6.44 7.56
CA GLY A 5 46.82 -6.49 6.56
C GLY A 5 45.45 -6.07 7.06
N SER A 6 45.25 -5.96 8.37
CA SER A 6 43.87 -5.74 8.90
C SER A 6 43.59 -4.31 9.38
N GLU A 7 44.61 -3.44 9.42
CA GLU A 7 44.43 -2.07 9.93
C GLU A 7 44.46 -0.97 8.88
N MET A 8 44.61 -1.32 7.62
CA MET A 8 44.55 -0.35 6.53
C MET A 8 43.14 -0.22 5.88
N CYS A 9 42.08 -0.33 6.65
CA CYS A 9 40.83 0.33 6.29
C CYS A 9 40.94 1.81 6.69
N ILE A 10 41.81 2.55 5.99
CA ILE A 10 41.79 4.01 6.06
C ILE A 10 40.43 4.43 5.50
N ARG A 11 39.50 4.82 6.39
CA ARG A 11 38.26 5.43 6.00
C ARG A 11 38.54 6.86 5.60
N ASP A 12 38.93 7.08 4.35
CA ASP A 12 39.25 8.41 3.84
C ASP A 12 37.99 9.30 3.78
N ARG A 13 36.84 8.68 3.55
CA ARG A 13 35.54 9.38 3.50
C ARG A 13 34.42 8.50 4.05
N THR A 14 33.62 9.11 4.90
CA THR A 14 32.37 8.50 5.38
C THR A 14 31.19 9.23 4.72
N LEU A 15 30.30 8.49 4.04
CA LEU A 15 29.08 9.02 3.47
C LEU A 15 27.90 8.44 4.26
N PHE A 16 26.98 9.30 4.63
CA PHE A 16 25.74 8.94 5.31
C PHE A 16 24.56 9.40 4.47
N PHE A 17 23.66 8.47 4.15
CA PHE A 17 22.46 8.76 3.39
C PHE A 17 21.25 8.47 4.26
N SER A 18 20.33 9.43 4.35
CA SER A 18 19.04 9.25 5.02
C SER A 18 17.97 9.98 4.25
N ALA A 19 16.79 9.41 4.19
CA ALA A 19 15.62 10.05 3.59
C ALA A 19 15.07 11.18 4.48
N THR A 20 15.27 11.09 5.80
CA THR A 20 14.80 12.02 6.82
C THR A 20 15.89 12.30 7.82
N MET A 21 15.89 13.50 8.41
CA MET A 21 16.88 13.92 9.41
C MET A 21 16.21 14.09 10.78
N SER A 22 15.74 12.96 11.33
CA SER A 22 15.19 12.94 12.69
C SER A 22 16.26 13.30 13.75
N PRO A 23 15.88 13.73 14.96
CA PRO A 23 16.84 13.97 16.04
C PRO A 23 17.73 12.77 16.36
N GLU A 24 17.26 11.55 16.11
CA GLU A 24 18.03 10.33 16.30
C GLU A 24 19.09 10.15 15.22
N ILE A 25 18.73 10.40 13.98
CA ILE A 25 19.67 10.40 12.85
C ILE A 25 20.75 11.47 13.03
N ASN A 26 20.37 12.68 13.43
CA ASN A 26 21.32 13.73 13.74
C ASN A 26 22.30 13.31 14.85
N ARG A 27 21.83 12.63 15.89
CA ARG A 27 22.72 12.09 16.95
C ARG A 27 23.69 11.04 16.40
N LEU A 28 23.26 10.17 15.48
CA LEU A 28 24.12 9.20 14.82
C LEU A 28 25.18 9.89 13.96
N VAL A 29 24.78 10.86 13.13
CA VAL A 29 25.70 11.65 12.30
C VAL A 29 26.78 12.29 13.17
N ASN A 30 26.40 13.02 14.22
CA ASN A 30 27.33 13.70 15.13
C ASN A 30 28.24 12.72 15.90
N ARG A 31 27.82 11.48 16.11
CA ARG A 31 28.61 10.46 16.79
C ARG A 31 29.66 9.82 15.89
N PHE A 32 29.35 9.60 14.61
CA PHE A 32 30.18 8.82 13.70
C PHE A 32 30.89 9.63 12.62
N MET A 33 30.50 10.89 12.43
CA MET A 33 31.11 11.79 11.44
C MET A 33 31.75 12.99 12.12
N LYS A 34 32.88 13.42 11.60
CA LYS A 34 33.59 14.61 12.07
C LYS A 34 33.38 15.71 11.03
N ASP A 35 32.80 16.84 11.46
CA ASP A 35 32.50 18.01 10.63
C ASP A 35 31.86 17.66 9.29
N PRO A 36 30.70 16.96 9.28
CA PRO A 36 30.08 16.51 8.05
C PRO A 36 29.50 17.67 7.26
N VAL A 37 29.73 17.66 5.94
CA VAL A 37 29.02 18.54 5.03
C VAL A 37 27.63 17.96 4.78
N GLN A 38 26.59 18.69 5.17
CA GLN A 38 25.20 18.29 4.94
C GLN A 38 24.73 18.80 3.58
N ILE A 39 24.41 17.89 2.68
CA ILE A 39 23.77 18.20 1.39
C ILE A 39 22.29 17.83 1.53
N THR A 40 21.44 18.83 1.62
CA THR A 40 19.98 18.62 1.65
C THR A 40 19.44 18.80 0.26
N ILE A 41 18.86 17.75 -0.29
CA ILE A 41 18.05 17.86 -1.50
C ILE A 41 16.66 18.30 -1.00
N GLU A 42 16.34 19.56 -1.20
CA GLU A 42 14.96 20.03 -0.99
C GLU A 42 14.06 19.21 -1.90
N ARG A 43 13.32 18.30 -1.30
CA ARG A 43 12.19 17.72 -2.04
C ARG A 43 11.22 18.88 -2.25
N PRO A 44 10.83 19.17 -3.50
CA PRO A 44 9.65 19.99 -3.70
C PRO A 44 8.60 19.40 -2.78
N THR A 45 8.04 20.24 -1.90
CA THR A 45 7.01 19.90 -0.90
C THR A 45 6.37 18.60 -1.24
N LEU A 46 6.38 17.62 -0.30
CA LEU A 46 5.76 16.31 -0.50
C LEU A 46 4.39 16.53 -1.15
N THR A 47 4.46 16.84 -2.45
CA THR A 47 3.28 17.02 -3.27
C THR A 47 2.66 15.63 -3.33
N VAL A 48 1.71 15.43 -2.46
CA VAL A 48 0.77 14.33 -2.49
C VAL A 48 -0.53 14.77 -3.25
N PRO A 49 -0.44 15.65 -4.29
CA PRO A 49 -1.64 16.19 -4.94
C PRO A 49 -2.40 15.12 -5.73
N THR A 50 -1.76 13.98 -6.00
CA THR A 50 -2.35 12.89 -6.78
C THR A 50 -2.94 11.78 -5.92
N ILE A 51 -2.76 11.82 -4.59
CA ILE A 51 -3.31 10.83 -3.67
C ILE A 51 -4.57 11.39 -3.02
N GLU A 52 -5.70 10.75 -3.30
CA GLU A 52 -6.95 10.99 -2.60
C GLU A 52 -6.83 10.39 -1.19
N GLN A 53 -6.88 11.25 -0.16
CA GLN A 53 -6.68 10.84 1.22
C GLN A 53 -7.99 10.94 2.00
N SER A 54 -8.45 9.80 2.50
CA SER A 54 -9.67 9.73 3.29
C SER A 54 -9.49 8.92 4.57
N TYR A 55 -10.41 9.11 5.52
CA TYR A 55 -10.45 8.30 6.72
C TYR A 55 -11.86 7.84 7.06
N TYR A 56 -11.92 6.69 7.72
CA TYR A 56 -13.14 6.11 8.28
C TYR A 56 -13.01 6.03 9.80
N GLU A 57 -14.00 6.57 10.51
CA GLU A 57 -14.07 6.38 11.97
C GLU A 57 -14.65 5.01 12.27
N VAL A 58 -13.81 4.04 12.65
CA VAL A 58 -14.16 2.65 12.85
C VAL A 58 -13.54 2.10 14.12
N VAL A 59 -14.35 1.46 14.97
CA VAL A 59 -13.83 0.72 16.11
C VAL A 59 -12.98 -0.45 15.63
N PHE A 60 -11.92 -0.78 16.37
CA PHE A 60 -10.91 -1.73 15.92
C PHE A 60 -11.50 -3.09 15.53
N SER A 61 -12.46 -3.61 16.30
CA SER A 61 -13.13 -4.90 16.05
C SER A 61 -13.91 -4.96 14.73
N SER A 62 -14.30 -3.82 14.17
CA SER A 62 -15.09 -3.74 12.94
C SER A 62 -14.25 -3.41 11.70
N ARG A 63 -12.94 -3.18 11.85
CA ARG A 63 -12.08 -2.73 10.73
C ARG A 63 -11.95 -3.78 9.63
N ILE A 64 -11.89 -5.08 9.97
CA ILE A 64 -11.84 -6.15 8.96
C ILE A 64 -13.13 -6.17 8.15
N GLU A 65 -14.27 -6.00 8.80
CA GLU A 65 -15.57 -5.94 8.13
C GLU A 65 -15.67 -4.73 7.18
N VAL A 66 -15.25 -3.55 7.65
CA VAL A 66 -15.23 -2.34 6.80
C VAL A 66 -14.27 -2.50 5.64
N LEU A 67 -13.09 -3.10 5.87
CA LEU A 67 -12.13 -3.39 4.80
C LEU A 67 -12.73 -4.34 3.75
N SER A 68 -13.40 -5.42 4.17
CA SER A 68 -14.06 -6.34 3.23
C SER A 68 -15.14 -5.64 2.40
N ARG A 69 -15.95 -4.77 3.01
CA ARG A 69 -16.93 -3.96 2.28
C ARG A 69 -16.29 -3.05 1.23
N LEU A 70 -15.18 -2.39 1.57
CA LEU A 70 -14.42 -1.58 0.61
C LEU A 70 -13.88 -2.40 -0.56
N LEU A 71 -13.43 -3.63 -0.30
CA LEU A 71 -12.98 -4.55 -1.34
C LEU A 71 -14.14 -4.99 -2.24
N ASP A 72 -15.30 -5.23 -1.67
CA ASP A 72 -16.48 -5.67 -2.42
C ASP A 72 -17.02 -4.61 -3.38
N THR A 73 -16.71 -3.33 -3.16
CA THR A 73 -17.07 -2.28 -4.14
C THR A 73 -16.35 -2.41 -5.49
N GLY A 74 -15.34 -3.29 -5.61
CA GLY A 74 -14.54 -3.44 -6.83
C GLY A 74 -13.53 -2.32 -7.10
N LYS A 75 -13.58 -1.23 -6.34
CA LYS A 75 -12.74 -0.03 -6.57
C LYS A 75 -11.26 -0.21 -6.20
N ILE A 76 -10.91 -1.27 -5.47
CA ILE A 76 -9.54 -1.62 -5.13
C ILE A 76 -9.23 -2.95 -5.82
N LYS A 77 -8.46 -2.92 -6.91
CA LYS A 77 -8.01 -4.13 -7.61
C LYS A 77 -6.76 -4.70 -6.96
N MET A 78 -5.80 -3.83 -6.60
CA MET A 78 -4.57 -4.20 -5.92
C MET A 78 -4.25 -3.19 -4.82
N GLY A 79 -4.05 -3.65 -3.59
CA GLY A 79 -3.85 -2.79 -2.43
C GLY A 79 -2.79 -3.26 -1.45
N LEU A 80 -2.20 -2.30 -0.74
CA LEU A 80 -1.25 -2.54 0.34
C LEU A 80 -1.88 -2.08 1.66
N VAL A 81 -1.98 -2.99 2.63
CA VAL A 81 -2.56 -2.73 3.95
C VAL A 81 -1.46 -2.68 5.00
N PHE A 82 -1.41 -1.61 5.76
CA PHE A 82 -0.42 -1.42 6.82
C PHE A 82 -1.03 -1.62 8.22
N ALA A 83 -0.33 -2.41 9.03
CA ALA A 83 -0.60 -2.56 10.46
C ALA A 83 0.68 -2.36 11.28
N ASN A 84 0.53 -1.94 12.54
CA ASN A 84 1.67 -1.58 13.39
C ASN A 84 2.38 -2.80 13.98
N THR A 85 1.72 -3.96 14.04
CA THR A 85 2.28 -5.19 14.63
C THR A 85 2.05 -6.41 13.76
N LYS A 86 2.96 -7.38 13.84
CA LYS A 86 2.84 -8.67 13.13
C LYS A 86 1.57 -9.43 13.50
N LYS A 87 1.16 -9.39 14.76
CA LYS A 87 -0.08 -10.03 15.20
C LYS A 87 -1.31 -9.46 14.49
N VAL A 88 -1.41 -8.14 14.38
CA VAL A 88 -2.52 -7.51 13.66
C VAL A 88 -2.46 -7.83 12.16
N VAL A 89 -1.25 -7.95 11.57
CA VAL A 89 -1.08 -8.43 10.19
C VAL A 89 -1.69 -9.83 10.03
N ASP A 90 -1.35 -10.75 10.95
CA ASP A 90 -1.89 -12.12 10.94
C ASP A 90 -3.41 -12.13 11.10
N ASP A 91 -3.95 -11.39 12.08
CA ASP A 91 -5.39 -11.29 12.33
C ASP A 91 -6.16 -10.76 11.08
N ILE A 92 -5.61 -9.78 10.36
CA ILE A 92 -6.20 -9.24 9.13
C ILE A 92 -6.19 -10.31 8.03
N VAL A 93 -5.05 -10.96 7.79
CA VAL A 93 -4.93 -11.97 6.74
C VAL A 93 -5.86 -13.14 6.99
N ASP A 94 -5.88 -13.67 8.22
CA ASP A 94 -6.75 -14.78 8.59
C ASP A 94 -8.23 -14.39 8.43
N GLY A 95 -8.60 -13.18 8.87
CA GLY A 95 -9.97 -12.68 8.73
C GLY A 95 -10.43 -12.44 7.29
N LEU A 96 -9.55 -12.01 6.41
CA LEU A 96 -9.86 -11.80 4.98
C LEU A 96 -9.80 -13.12 4.19
N THR A 97 -8.85 -14.02 4.50
CA THR A 97 -8.77 -15.34 3.88
C THR A 97 -10.02 -16.16 4.18
N ALA A 98 -10.52 -16.12 5.43
CA ALA A 98 -11.77 -16.77 5.81
C ALA A 98 -13.00 -16.25 5.03
N ARG A 99 -12.90 -15.06 4.45
CA ARG A 99 -13.93 -14.45 3.57
C ARG A 99 -13.67 -14.68 2.07
N GLY A 100 -12.62 -15.45 1.72
CA GLY A 100 -12.28 -15.79 0.35
C GLY A 100 -11.49 -14.75 -0.43
N TYR A 101 -10.93 -13.71 0.23
CA TYR A 101 -10.08 -12.74 -0.47
C TYR A 101 -8.67 -13.30 -0.72
N PRO A 102 -8.10 -13.12 -1.92
CA PRO A 102 -6.71 -13.45 -2.20
C PRO A 102 -5.78 -12.42 -1.54
N VAL A 103 -5.30 -12.75 -0.34
CA VAL A 103 -4.48 -11.88 0.52
C VAL A 103 -3.35 -12.68 1.12
N ASP A 104 -2.20 -12.04 1.35
CA ASP A 104 -1.10 -12.63 2.10
C ASP A 104 -0.39 -11.59 2.97
N ARG A 105 0.44 -12.07 3.88
CA ARG A 105 1.14 -11.30 4.92
C ARG A 105 2.59 -11.03 4.56
N LEU A 106 3.12 -9.93 5.11
CA LEU A 106 4.54 -9.63 5.04
C LEU A 106 5.03 -8.98 6.34
N HIS A 107 5.80 -9.73 7.12
CA HIS A 107 6.39 -9.23 8.38
C HIS A 107 7.77 -9.85 8.63
N GLY A 108 8.49 -9.32 9.64
CA GLY A 108 9.90 -9.64 9.87
C GLY A 108 10.19 -11.09 10.25
N ASP A 109 9.21 -11.83 10.77
CA ASP A 109 9.40 -13.23 11.19
C ASP A 109 9.36 -14.22 9.99
N MET A 110 9.07 -13.74 8.78
CA MET A 110 8.99 -14.59 7.60
C MET A 110 10.39 -14.88 7.04
N PRO A 111 10.69 -16.15 6.70
CA PRO A 111 11.89 -16.49 5.95
C PRO A 111 11.95 -15.75 4.60
N GLN A 112 13.16 -15.39 4.17
CA GLN A 112 13.37 -14.62 2.93
C GLN A 112 12.71 -15.27 1.70
N ILE A 113 12.82 -16.59 1.58
CA ILE A 113 12.22 -17.38 0.47
C ILE A 113 10.69 -17.20 0.43
N MET A 114 10.03 -17.17 1.59
CA MET A 114 8.58 -16.97 1.66
C MET A 114 8.20 -15.54 1.26
N ARG A 115 9.00 -14.54 1.70
CA ARG A 115 8.79 -13.14 1.32
C ARG A 115 8.88 -12.95 -0.19
N GLU A 116 9.87 -13.54 -0.84
CA GLU A 116 10.04 -13.49 -2.29
C GLU A 116 8.86 -14.15 -3.01
N ARG A 117 8.39 -15.30 -2.53
CA ARG A 117 7.20 -15.98 -3.10
C ARG A 117 5.95 -15.14 -3.00
N VAL A 118 5.68 -14.52 -1.84
CA VAL A 118 4.54 -13.63 -1.63
C VAL A 118 4.62 -12.43 -2.56
N MET A 119 5.81 -11.82 -2.66
CA MET A 119 6.06 -10.70 -3.54
C MET A 119 5.83 -11.04 -5.02
N ASP A 120 6.28 -12.20 -5.45
CA ASP A 120 6.07 -12.68 -6.82
C ASP A 120 4.59 -12.92 -7.12
N SER A 121 3.86 -13.50 -6.15
CA SER A 121 2.41 -13.71 -6.27
C SER A 121 1.65 -12.38 -6.35
N PHE A 122 2.07 -11.39 -5.57
CA PHE A 122 1.49 -10.06 -5.60
C PHE A 122 1.76 -9.34 -6.94
N ARG A 123 3.01 -9.34 -7.42
CA ARG A 123 3.37 -8.75 -8.73
C ARG A 123 2.64 -9.40 -9.90
N LYS A 124 2.38 -10.70 -9.84
CA LYS A 124 1.62 -11.44 -10.85
C LYS A 124 0.11 -11.20 -10.78
N GLY A 125 -0.37 -10.42 -9.80
CA GLY A 125 -1.79 -10.17 -9.59
C GLY A 125 -2.59 -11.36 -9.03
N SER A 126 -1.90 -12.43 -8.57
CA SER A 126 -2.55 -13.57 -7.91
C SER A 126 -3.05 -13.23 -6.50
N LEU A 127 -2.49 -12.17 -5.90
CA LEU A 127 -2.94 -11.59 -4.64
C LEU A 127 -3.56 -10.23 -4.91
N ARG A 128 -4.70 -9.97 -4.32
CA ARG A 128 -5.38 -8.67 -4.38
C ARG A 128 -4.87 -7.72 -3.33
N LEU A 129 -4.51 -8.26 -2.16
CA LEU A 129 -3.99 -7.47 -1.04
C LEU A 129 -2.68 -8.06 -0.51
N LEU A 130 -1.80 -7.17 -0.12
CA LEU A 130 -0.64 -7.49 0.68
C LEU A 130 -0.76 -6.75 2.02
N VAL A 131 -0.69 -7.47 3.13
CA VAL A 131 -0.77 -6.90 4.48
C VAL A 131 0.62 -6.90 5.10
N ALA A 132 1.13 -5.74 5.51
CA ALA A 132 2.50 -5.60 5.95
C ALA A 132 2.68 -4.71 7.19
N THR A 133 3.78 -4.94 7.91
CA THR A 133 4.31 -3.96 8.86
C THR A 133 5.24 -2.96 8.15
N ASP A 134 5.44 -1.77 8.73
CA ASP A 134 6.33 -0.75 8.17
C ASP A 134 7.74 -1.29 7.90
N ILE A 135 8.30 -2.03 8.87
CA ILE A 135 9.66 -2.58 8.77
C ILE A 135 9.77 -3.55 7.58
N ALA A 136 8.76 -4.40 7.40
CA ALA A 136 8.76 -5.38 6.33
C ALA A 136 8.51 -4.75 4.95
N ALA A 137 7.75 -3.67 4.91
CA ALA A 137 7.44 -2.94 3.68
C ALA A 137 8.57 -1.99 3.24
N ARG A 138 9.50 -1.64 4.14
CA ARG A 138 10.68 -0.85 3.77
C ARG A 138 11.60 -1.65 2.85
N GLY A 139 12.02 -1.02 1.76
CA GLY A 139 12.89 -1.66 0.75
C GLY A 139 12.20 -2.69 -0.14
N LEU A 140 10.86 -2.83 -0.03
CA LEU A 140 10.12 -3.60 -1.02
C LEU A 140 9.92 -2.77 -2.29
N ASP A 141 10.18 -3.42 -3.39
CA ASP A 141 9.80 -2.95 -4.72
C ASP A 141 8.30 -3.27 -4.95
N VAL A 142 7.45 -2.69 -4.08
CA VAL A 142 5.99 -2.67 -4.22
C VAL A 142 5.60 -1.23 -4.38
N ASP A 143 5.53 -0.84 -5.60
CA ASP A 143 5.12 0.49 -5.99
C ASP A 143 3.92 0.38 -6.93
N ASP A 144 3.10 1.45 -6.94
CA ASP A 144 2.04 1.61 -7.90
C ASP A 144 0.79 0.73 -7.66
N VAL A 145 0.45 0.55 -6.38
CA VAL A 145 -0.83 -0.05 -5.99
C VAL A 145 -1.98 0.96 -6.14
N ASP A 146 -3.19 0.48 -6.40
CA ASP A 146 -4.38 1.33 -6.53
C ASP A 146 -4.73 2.04 -5.21
N ALA A 147 -4.54 1.34 -4.10
CA ALA A 147 -4.84 1.88 -2.79
C ALA A 147 -3.84 1.45 -1.72
N VAL A 148 -3.57 2.37 -0.81
CA VAL A 148 -2.90 2.09 0.46
C VAL A 148 -3.93 2.22 1.58
N VAL A 149 -4.03 1.19 2.42
CA VAL A 149 -4.91 1.20 3.59
C VAL A 149 -4.08 1.23 4.87
N ASN A 150 -4.16 2.30 5.63
CA ASN A 150 -3.65 2.34 6.99
C ASN A 150 -4.71 1.69 7.90
N PHE A 151 -4.61 0.38 8.13
CA PHE A 151 -5.49 -0.33 9.06
C PHE A 151 -5.34 0.19 10.49
N GLU A 152 -4.13 0.64 10.82
CA GLU A 152 -3.80 1.41 12.00
C GLU A 152 -2.98 2.64 11.60
N LEU A 153 -3.23 3.78 12.25
CA LEU A 153 -2.40 4.97 12.09
C LEU A 153 -0.94 4.66 12.50
N PRO A 154 0.04 5.06 11.71
CA PRO A 154 1.44 4.98 12.12
C PRO A 154 1.69 5.94 13.28
N ARG A 155 2.64 5.59 14.15
CA ARG A 155 3.00 6.45 15.30
C ARG A 155 3.75 7.71 14.87
N ASP A 156 4.48 7.61 13.76
CA ASP A 156 5.27 8.71 13.20
C ASP A 156 4.61 9.23 11.92
N PRO A 157 4.44 10.57 11.79
CA PRO A 157 3.94 11.17 10.55
C PRO A 157 4.79 10.88 9.31
N GLU A 158 6.09 10.68 9.46
CA GLU A 158 6.96 10.32 8.35
C GLU A 158 6.61 8.92 7.79
N ASP A 159 6.28 7.96 8.67
CA ASP A 159 5.84 6.63 8.25
C ASP A 159 4.52 6.71 7.46
N TYR A 160 3.62 7.63 7.81
CA TYR A 160 2.40 7.87 7.03
C TYR A 160 2.72 8.22 5.58
N VAL A 161 3.64 9.14 5.36
CA VAL A 161 4.09 9.55 4.02
C VAL A 161 4.74 8.39 3.27
N HIS A 162 5.59 7.62 3.95
CA HIS A 162 6.24 6.44 3.36
C HIS A 162 5.23 5.36 2.96
N ARG A 163 4.16 5.17 3.73
CA ARG A 163 3.08 4.24 3.42
C ARG A 163 2.31 4.68 2.19
N ILE A 164 1.77 5.91 2.20
CA ILE A 164 0.94 6.39 1.10
C ILE A 164 1.73 6.59 -0.19
N GLY A 165 3.05 6.83 -0.10
CA GLY A 165 3.96 6.89 -1.25
C GLY A 165 4.13 5.57 -2.01
N ARG A 166 3.40 4.50 -1.67
CA ARG A 166 3.32 3.25 -2.44
C ARG A 166 2.25 3.28 -3.51
N THR A 167 1.40 4.27 -3.50
CA THR A 167 0.41 4.53 -4.55
C THR A 167 0.70 5.84 -5.28
N ALA A 168 -0.03 6.11 -6.36
CA ALA A 168 0.05 7.33 -7.16
C ALA A 168 1.43 7.62 -7.76
N ARG A 169 2.16 6.61 -8.16
CA ARG A 169 3.44 6.79 -8.87
C ARG A 169 3.24 6.93 -10.38
N ALA A 170 4.25 7.44 -11.06
CA ALA A 170 4.25 7.63 -12.52
C ALA A 170 3.06 8.45 -13.06
N GLY A 171 2.53 9.41 -12.28
CA GLY A 171 1.44 10.29 -12.73
C GLY A 171 0.03 9.68 -12.61
N ARG A 172 -0.10 8.46 -12.05
CA ARG A 172 -1.40 7.84 -11.79
C ARG A 172 -2.07 8.44 -10.55
N LYS A 173 -3.39 8.32 -10.47
CA LYS A 173 -4.16 8.65 -9.26
C LYS A 173 -4.10 7.49 -8.30
N GLY A 174 -3.95 7.76 -7.01
CA GLY A 174 -3.93 6.74 -5.96
C GLY A 174 -4.86 7.09 -4.81
N LYS A 175 -5.21 6.09 -4.00
CA LYS A 175 -6.06 6.27 -2.82
C LYS A 175 -5.30 5.90 -1.55
N ALA A 176 -5.41 6.73 -0.53
CA ALA A 176 -4.94 6.44 0.82
C ALA A 176 -6.13 6.46 1.78
N ILE A 177 -6.48 5.29 2.28
CA ILE A 177 -7.60 5.07 3.18
C ILE A 177 -7.06 4.84 4.58
N THR A 178 -7.57 5.53 5.58
CA THR A 178 -7.09 5.42 6.95
C THR A 178 -8.23 5.03 7.89
N PHE A 179 -8.06 3.97 8.66
CA PHE A 179 -8.98 3.62 9.75
C PHE A 179 -8.50 4.23 11.05
N MET A 180 -9.39 4.91 11.72
CA MET A 180 -9.12 5.52 13.03
C MET A 180 -10.25 5.28 14.01
N GLY A 181 -9.92 5.22 15.29
CA GLY A 181 -10.88 5.24 16.37
C GLY A 181 -10.90 6.62 17.05
N ARG A 182 -11.84 6.81 17.98
CA ARG A 182 -11.99 8.07 18.71
C ARG A 182 -10.73 8.54 19.44
N ARG A 183 -9.83 7.64 19.81
CA ARG A 183 -8.59 7.98 20.53
C ARG A 183 -7.47 8.44 19.59
N ASP A 184 -7.64 8.29 18.29
CA ASP A 184 -6.60 8.52 17.29
C ASP A 184 -6.59 9.97 16.76
N PHE A 185 -7.57 10.82 17.15
CA PHE A 185 -7.70 12.19 16.63
C PHE A 185 -6.46 13.08 16.85
N SER A 186 -5.78 12.95 17.99
CA SER A 186 -4.56 13.72 18.26
C SER A 186 -3.43 13.30 17.34
N LEU A 187 -3.29 12.02 17.06
CA LEU A 187 -2.30 11.46 16.14
C LEU A 187 -2.62 11.87 14.69
N MET A 188 -3.89 11.75 14.28
CA MET A 188 -4.37 12.21 12.99
C MET A 188 -4.06 13.69 12.77
N SER A 189 -4.40 14.55 13.73
CA SER A 189 -4.11 16.00 13.64
C SER A 189 -2.61 16.30 13.51
N ARG A 190 -1.77 15.47 14.10
CA ARG A 190 -0.32 15.58 13.97
C ARG A 190 0.15 15.19 12.57
N ILE A 191 -0.42 14.12 11.99
CA ILE A 191 -0.16 13.70 10.62
C ILE A 191 -0.62 14.77 9.64
N GLU A 192 -1.86 15.24 9.72
CA GLU A 192 -2.39 16.31 8.86
C GLU A 192 -1.55 17.58 8.88
N ARG A 193 -1.09 18.00 10.08
CA ARG A 193 -0.20 19.16 10.21
C ARG A 193 1.14 18.93 9.53
N PHE A 194 1.67 17.70 9.60
CA PHE A 194 2.95 17.34 9.00
C PHE A 194 2.88 17.31 7.47
N ILE A 195 1.80 16.74 6.91
CA ILE A 195 1.60 16.65 5.46
C ILE A 195 1.02 17.92 4.83
N GLY A 196 0.49 18.83 5.66
CA GLY A 196 -0.15 20.08 5.20
C GLY A 196 -1.51 19.89 4.51
N VAL A 197 -2.12 18.69 4.62
CA VAL A 197 -3.40 18.34 3.98
C VAL A 197 -4.35 17.76 5.03
N LYS A 198 -5.64 18.12 4.91
CA LYS A 198 -6.71 17.52 5.71
C LYS A 198 -7.23 16.25 5.03
N LEU A 199 -7.40 15.19 5.80
CA LEU A 199 -8.03 13.96 5.31
C LEU A 199 -9.55 14.14 5.26
N THR A 200 -10.15 13.60 4.21
CA THR A 200 -11.62 13.67 4.02
C THR A 200 -12.31 12.56 4.83
N PRO A 201 -13.26 12.91 5.70
CA PRO A 201 -14.05 11.89 6.39
C PRO A 201 -15.00 11.18 5.42
N GLU A 202 -15.02 9.84 5.48
CA GLU A 202 -15.90 9.01 4.69
C GLU A 202 -16.85 8.22 5.59
N PRO A 203 -18.15 8.12 5.23
CA PRO A 203 -19.08 7.28 5.95
C PRO A 203 -18.78 5.80 5.70
N VAL A 204 -18.98 4.99 6.74
CA VAL A 204 -18.88 3.53 6.59
C VAL A 204 -20.06 3.05 5.72
N LEU A 205 -19.74 2.37 4.63
CA LEU A 205 -20.73 1.85 3.69
C LEU A 205 -21.64 0.81 4.36
N THR A 206 -22.92 0.92 4.14
CA THR A 206 -23.91 -0.11 4.48
C THR A 206 -23.85 -1.27 3.47
N ALA A 207 -24.38 -2.44 3.82
CA ALA A 207 -24.44 -3.58 2.90
C ALA A 207 -25.17 -3.23 1.59
N VAL A 208 -26.26 -2.49 1.66
CA VAL A 208 -27.04 -2.06 0.48
C VAL A 208 -26.21 -1.15 -0.44
N GLN A 209 -25.44 -0.21 0.14
CA GLN A 209 -24.57 0.66 -0.65
C GLN A 209 -23.41 -0.11 -1.29
N VAL A 210 -22.87 -1.13 -0.61
CA VAL A 210 -21.85 -2.01 -1.20
C VAL A 210 -22.39 -2.76 -2.40
N ASP A 211 -23.59 -3.36 -2.29
CA ASP A 211 -24.23 -4.09 -3.39
C ASP A 211 -24.50 -3.17 -4.59
N GLN A 212 -24.95 -1.94 -4.34
CA GLN A 212 -25.15 -0.95 -5.40
C GLN A 212 -23.82 -0.61 -6.11
N LEU A 213 -22.78 -0.25 -5.36
CA LEU A 213 -21.48 0.09 -5.92
C LEU A 213 -20.83 -1.08 -6.65
N ARG A 214 -21.01 -2.30 -6.15
CA ARG A 214 -20.56 -3.53 -6.81
C ARG A 214 -21.23 -3.73 -8.15
N THR A 215 -22.56 -3.52 -8.20
CA THR A 215 -23.34 -3.64 -9.44
C THR A 215 -22.91 -2.58 -10.45
N GLU A 216 -22.73 -1.33 -10.03
CA GLU A 216 -22.22 -0.26 -10.89
C GLU A 216 -20.83 -0.59 -11.45
N SER A 217 -19.90 -1.04 -10.60
CA SER A 217 -18.55 -1.43 -11.02
C SER A 217 -18.56 -2.59 -12.00
N LEU A 218 -19.46 -3.56 -11.82
CA LEU A 218 -19.62 -4.69 -12.74
C LEU A 218 -20.17 -4.23 -14.10
N VAL A 219 -21.16 -3.34 -14.09
CA VAL A 219 -21.72 -2.76 -15.32
C VAL A 219 -20.67 -1.97 -16.08
N ASP A 220 -19.87 -1.16 -15.38
CA ASP A 220 -18.77 -0.39 -15.99
C ASP A 220 -17.72 -1.31 -16.62
N ASP A 221 -17.30 -2.38 -15.93
CA ASP A 221 -16.37 -3.38 -16.45
C ASP A 221 -16.92 -4.10 -17.70
N ILE A 222 -18.22 -4.42 -17.72
CA ILE A 222 -18.88 -5.03 -18.89
C ILE A 222 -18.92 -4.03 -20.04
N LEU A 223 -19.32 -2.79 -19.80
CA LEU A 223 -19.39 -1.76 -20.84
C LEU A 223 -18.01 -1.44 -21.42
N GLU A 224 -16.96 -1.47 -20.59
CA GLU A 224 -15.59 -1.29 -21.05
C GLU A 224 -15.13 -2.43 -21.97
N ARG A 225 -15.52 -3.66 -21.68
CA ARG A 225 -15.20 -4.84 -22.51
C ARG A 225 -16.05 -4.91 -23.80
N LEU A 226 -17.21 -4.28 -23.84
CA LEU A 226 -18.08 -4.23 -25.00
C LEU A 226 -17.73 -3.09 -25.99
N LYS A 227 -16.74 -2.23 -25.67
CA LYS A 227 -16.27 -1.22 -26.63
C LYS A 227 -15.69 -1.91 -27.88
N PRO A 228 -15.94 -1.38 -29.10
CA PRO A 228 -15.51 -2.01 -30.36
C PRO A 228 -14.01 -2.29 -30.47
N ASP A 229 -13.18 -1.55 -29.71
CA ASP A 229 -11.72 -1.70 -29.66
C ASP A 229 -11.22 -2.55 -28.46
N ALA A 230 -12.12 -3.13 -27.68
CA ALA A 230 -11.72 -3.97 -26.56
C ALA A 230 -11.18 -5.30 -27.07
N VAL A 231 -9.98 -5.67 -26.63
CA VAL A 231 -9.42 -7.00 -26.88
C VAL A 231 -10.22 -8.01 -26.05
N LEU A 232 -11.15 -8.71 -26.69
CA LEU A 232 -11.89 -9.79 -26.07
C LEU A 232 -10.92 -10.92 -25.65
N PRO A 233 -11.04 -11.48 -24.45
CA PRO A 233 -10.32 -12.70 -24.08
C PRO A 233 -10.57 -13.80 -25.13
N GLU A 234 -9.53 -14.60 -25.42
CA GLU A 234 -9.60 -15.64 -26.46
C GLU A 234 -10.78 -16.61 -26.29
N GLU A 235 -11.18 -16.87 -25.04
CA GLU A 235 -12.30 -17.72 -24.66
C GLU A 235 -13.67 -17.18 -25.13
N LEU A 236 -13.81 -15.87 -25.35
CA LEU A 236 -15.04 -15.25 -25.88
C LEU A 236 -15.04 -15.10 -27.40
N LYS A 237 -13.90 -15.23 -28.07
CA LYS A 237 -13.81 -15.19 -29.53
C LYS A 237 -14.43 -16.43 -30.18
N GLU A 238 -14.44 -17.55 -29.49
CA GLU A 238 -15.08 -18.79 -29.97
C GLU A 238 -16.62 -18.73 -29.97
N VAL A 239 -17.21 -17.86 -29.13
CA VAL A 239 -18.68 -17.71 -29.05
C VAL A 239 -19.22 -16.85 -30.19
N GLU A 240 -18.45 -15.88 -30.72
CA GLU A 240 -18.83 -15.05 -31.87
C GLU A 240 -18.78 -15.81 -33.20
N ALA A 241 -17.97 -16.88 -33.28
CA ALA A 241 -17.86 -17.70 -34.49
C ALA A 241 -18.98 -18.75 -34.68
N ALA A 242 -19.87 -18.86 -33.69
CA ALA A 242 -20.94 -19.89 -33.68
C ALA A 242 -22.23 -19.59 -34.48
N PRO A 243 -22.57 -18.36 -34.91
CA PRO A 243 -23.85 -18.13 -35.58
C PRO A 243 -23.94 -18.56 -37.03
N GLU A 244 -22.84 -18.79 -37.74
CA GLU A 244 -22.89 -19.15 -39.17
C GLU A 244 -23.14 -20.65 -39.44
N ALA A 245 -22.91 -21.51 -38.46
CA ALA A 245 -23.10 -22.96 -38.62
C ALA A 245 -24.55 -23.44 -38.49
N MET A 246 -25.49 -22.65 -37.98
CA MET A 246 -26.90 -23.01 -37.81
C MET A 246 -27.81 -22.51 -38.93
N ALA A 247 -27.32 -21.78 -39.92
CA ALA A 247 -28.10 -21.28 -41.03
C ALA A 247 -28.02 -22.16 -42.31
N ALA A 248 -27.28 -23.30 -42.25
CA ALA A 248 -27.01 -24.18 -43.38
C ALA A 248 -27.50 -25.62 -43.15
N ALA A 249 -28.50 -25.86 -42.27
CA ALA A 249 -29.12 -27.19 -42.12
C ALA A 249 -30.62 -27.13 -42.33
#